data_81e37dc062ed38262c449b28f392b895
#
_entry.id   81e37dc062ed38262c449b28f392b895
#
_cell.length_a   1.000
_cell.length_b   1.000
_cell.length_c   1.000
_cell.angle_alpha   90.00
_cell.angle_beta   90.00
_cell.angle_gamma   90.00
#
_symmetry.space_group_name_H-M   'P 1'
#
loop_
_entity.id
_entity.type
_entity.pdbx_description
1 polymer ?
#
loop_
_entity_poly.entity_id
_entity_poly.type
_entity_poly.pdbx_seq_one_letter_code
_entity_poly.pdbx_strand_id
1 'polypeptide(L)'
;MKTLKYRSRGNEVYTLEELLLELGYQVVVSNFFGKDTDVAVKDFQSKNNLVVDGVVGPKTWSKLIEKQQQLTLFNDKFLSEKDLQDFATKFNLELAAVKAVNEIESSGKGFLIDGRPRILFEGHIFWKQLKNKGLDPNQFVT
;
A
#
# COMPACT_ATOMS: atom_id res chain seq x y z
N MET A 1 -3.40 -21.99 -8.00
CA MET A 1 -3.35 -20.92 -9.00
C MET A 1 -2.58 -21.37 -10.23
N LYS A 2 -2.96 -20.85 -11.37
CA LYS A 2 -2.37 -21.21 -12.66
C LYS A 2 -0.97 -20.61 -12.79
N THR A 3 -0.04 -21.36 -13.37
CA THR A 3 1.28 -20.83 -13.72
C THR A 3 1.16 -19.81 -14.85
N LEU A 4 1.73 -18.62 -14.63
CA LEU A 4 1.69 -17.50 -15.57
C LEU A 4 3.09 -17.14 -16.05
N LYS A 5 3.17 -16.64 -17.27
CA LYS A 5 4.42 -16.16 -17.89
C LYS A 5 4.11 -15.07 -18.90
N TYR A 6 5.14 -14.45 -19.45
CA TYR A 6 5.00 -13.45 -20.49
C TYR A 6 4.03 -13.92 -21.60
N ARG A 7 3.11 -13.05 -21.95
CA ARG A 7 1.99 -13.27 -22.89
C ARG A 7 0.83 -14.11 -22.37
N SER A 8 0.84 -14.55 -21.12
CA SER A 8 -0.34 -15.17 -20.50
C SER A 8 -1.51 -14.17 -20.46
N ARG A 9 -2.73 -14.69 -20.52
CA ARG A 9 -3.97 -13.90 -20.48
C ARG A 9 -4.97 -14.56 -19.53
N GLY A 10 -5.85 -13.75 -18.97
CA GLY A 10 -6.95 -14.23 -18.14
C GLY A 10 -7.06 -13.54 -16.80
N ASN A 11 -8.02 -13.98 -15.99
CA ASN A 11 -8.29 -13.39 -14.68
C ASN A 11 -7.14 -13.57 -13.68
N GLU A 12 -6.38 -14.62 -13.80
CA GLU A 12 -5.21 -14.86 -12.96
C GLU A 12 -4.10 -13.83 -13.22
N VAL A 13 -3.98 -13.37 -14.48
CA VAL A 13 -3.05 -12.27 -14.81
C VAL A 13 -3.53 -10.97 -14.16
N TYR A 14 -4.81 -10.69 -14.22
CA TYR A 14 -5.41 -9.55 -13.54
C TYR A 14 -5.09 -9.56 -12.04
N THR A 15 -5.32 -10.69 -11.37
CA THR A 15 -5.02 -10.87 -9.95
C THR A 15 -3.52 -10.66 -9.66
N LEU A 16 -2.65 -11.19 -10.49
CA LEU A 16 -1.21 -11.00 -10.37
C LEU A 16 -0.82 -9.52 -10.43
N GLU A 17 -1.36 -8.82 -11.42
CA GLU A 17 -1.07 -7.40 -11.63
C GLU A 17 -1.60 -6.54 -10.50
N GLU A 18 -2.77 -6.85 -9.94
CA GLU A 18 -3.28 -6.18 -8.73
C GLU A 18 -2.35 -6.38 -7.54
N LEU A 19 -1.89 -7.61 -7.30
CA LEU A 19 -0.94 -7.91 -6.21
C LEU A 19 0.37 -7.15 -6.39
N LEU A 20 0.91 -7.12 -7.61
CA LEU A 20 2.13 -6.37 -7.90
C LEU A 20 1.94 -4.87 -7.68
N LEU A 21 0.81 -4.33 -8.09
CA LEU A 21 0.48 -2.92 -7.89
C LEU A 21 0.38 -2.56 -6.40
N GLU A 22 -0.29 -3.40 -5.61
CA GLU A 22 -0.37 -3.23 -4.14
C GLU A 22 1.00 -3.29 -3.47
N LEU A 23 1.92 -4.09 -4.00
CA LEU A 23 3.29 -4.19 -3.51
C LEU A 23 4.20 -3.04 -3.99
N GLY A 24 3.66 -2.09 -4.75
CA GLY A 24 4.37 -0.89 -5.18
C GLY A 24 5.03 -0.96 -6.54
N TYR A 25 4.77 -2.00 -7.32
CA TYR A 25 5.27 -2.11 -8.69
C TYR A 25 4.41 -1.30 -9.66
N GLN A 26 5.05 -0.72 -10.66
CA GLN A 26 4.36 0.03 -11.71
C GLN A 26 3.94 -0.91 -12.83
N VAL A 27 2.73 -1.43 -12.73
CA VAL A 27 2.14 -2.31 -13.74
C VAL A 27 0.76 -1.78 -14.12
N VAL A 28 0.37 -2.00 -15.37
CA VAL A 28 -1.00 -1.73 -15.83
C VAL A 28 -1.85 -2.95 -15.55
N VAL A 29 -2.87 -2.79 -14.71
CA VAL A 29 -3.79 -3.88 -14.39
C VAL A 29 -4.66 -4.16 -15.62
N SER A 30 -4.40 -5.28 -16.26
CA SER A 30 -5.10 -5.75 -17.45
C SER A 30 -5.25 -7.26 -17.37
N ASN A 31 -5.75 -7.88 -18.36
CA ASN A 31 -5.79 -9.36 -18.43
C ASN A 31 -4.63 -9.94 -19.24
N PHE A 32 -3.58 -9.16 -19.46
CA PHE A 32 -2.47 -9.52 -20.30
C PHE A 32 -1.12 -9.32 -19.60
N PHE A 33 -0.36 -10.40 -19.51
CA PHE A 33 0.99 -10.41 -18.95
C PHE A 33 1.95 -9.75 -19.95
N GLY A 34 2.06 -8.44 -19.87
CA GLY A 34 2.90 -7.64 -20.76
C GLY A 34 4.33 -7.51 -20.27
N LYS A 35 5.09 -6.64 -20.94
CA LYS A 35 6.50 -6.41 -20.64
C LYS A 35 6.70 -5.77 -19.26
N ASP A 36 5.83 -4.87 -18.87
CA ASP A 36 5.82 -4.23 -17.53
C ASP A 36 5.60 -5.26 -16.43
N THR A 37 4.65 -6.18 -16.63
CA THR A 37 4.39 -7.28 -15.70
C THR A 37 5.59 -8.22 -15.60
N ASP A 38 6.22 -8.56 -16.72
CA ASP A 38 7.42 -9.41 -16.75
C ASP A 38 8.57 -8.80 -15.96
N VAL A 39 8.83 -7.51 -16.15
CA VAL A 39 9.87 -6.78 -15.42
C VAL A 39 9.57 -6.76 -13.92
N ALA A 40 8.32 -6.49 -13.53
CA ALA A 40 7.90 -6.47 -12.14
C ALA A 40 8.04 -7.85 -11.47
N VAL A 41 7.63 -8.91 -12.16
CA VAL A 41 7.76 -10.29 -11.67
C VAL A 41 9.23 -10.66 -11.45
N LYS A 42 10.08 -10.37 -12.39
CA LYS A 42 11.53 -10.66 -12.28
C LYS A 42 12.17 -9.88 -11.13
N ASP A 43 11.84 -8.60 -10.97
CA ASP A 43 12.32 -7.80 -9.85
C ASP A 43 11.84 -8.36 -8.50
N PHE A 44 10.56 -8.71 -8.42
CA PHE A 44 9.99 -9.35 -7.23
C PHE A 44 10.71 -10.66 -6.89
N GLN A 45 10.94 -11.52 -7.88
CA GLN A 45 11.65 -12.78 -7.70
C GLN A 45 13.08 -12.56 -7.18
N SER A 46 13.79 -11.60 -7.75
CA SER A 46 15.14 -11.23 -7.33
C SER A 46 15.19 -10.78 -5.87
N LYS A 47 14.28 -9.91 -5.48
CA LYS A 47 14.21 -9.36 -4.12
C LYS A 47 13.78 -10.38 -3.06
N ASN A 48 13.13 -11.46 -3.47
CA ASN A 48 12.62 -12.49 -2.56
C ASN A 48 13.37 -13.82 -2.66
N ASN A 49 14.56 -13.82 -3.24
CA ASN A 49 15.42 -15.01 -3.38
C ASN A 49 14.75 -16.16 -4.13
N LEU A 50 13.92 -15.83 -5.09
CA LEU A 50 13.30 -16.79 -6.00
C LEU A 50 14.10 -16.91 -7.30
N VAL A 51 13.85 -17.95 -8.08
CA VAL A 51 14.43 -18.07 -9.42
C VAL A 51 13.89 -16.94 -10.29
N VAL A 52 14.78 -16.13 -10.86
CA VAL A 52 14.44 -14.97 -11.70
C VAL A 52 14.24 -15.44 -13.15
N ASP A 53 13.09 -16.01 -13.41
CA ASP A 53 12.72 -16.58 -14.72
C ASP A 53 11.49 -15.89 -15.36
N GLY A 54 10.82 -15.01 -14.62
CA GLY A 54 9.60 -14.35 -15.08
C GLY A 54 8.37 -15.28 -15.09
N VAL A 55 8.49 -16.48 -14.55
CA VAL A 55 7.39 -17.44 -14.46
C VAL A 55 6.78 -17.41 -13.06
N VAL A 56 5.49 -17.15 -12.99
CA VAL A 56 4.75 -17.12 -11.72
C VAL A 56 4.19 -18.52 -11.47
N GLY A 57 5.01 -19.35 -10.84
CA GLY A 57 4.62 -20.69 -10.41
C GLY A 57 4.18 -20.69 -8.93
N PRO A 58 3.96 -21.89 -8.34
CA PRO A 58 3.48 -21.99 -6.95
C PRO A 58 4.32 -21.24 -5.93
N LYS A 59 5.64 -21.27 -6.06
CA LYS A 59 6.56 -20.57 -5.14
C LYS A 59 6.41 -19.04 -5.23
N THR A 60 6.33 -18.51 -6.43
CA THR A 60 6.15 -17.08 -6.67
C THR A 60 4.78 -16.63 -6.19
N TRP A 61 3.73 -17.37 -6.47
CA TRP A 61 2.38 -17.10 -5.96
C TRP A 61 2.33 -17.06 -4.44
N SER A 62 2.91 -18.07 -3.79
CA SER A 62 2.96 -18.14 -2.33
C SER A 62 3.66 -16.93 -1.73
N LYS A 63 4.75 -16.50 -2.33
CA LYS A 63 5.51 -15.33 -1.87
C LYS A 63 4.77 -14.02 -2.08
N LEU A 64 4.08 -13.88 -3.20
CA LEU A 64 3.22 -12.71 -3.48
C LEU A 64 2.12 -12.57 -2.43
N ILE A 65 1.41 -13.66 -2.16
CA ILE A 65 0.33 -13.69 -1.17
C ILE A 65 0.87 -13.42 0.24
N GLU A 66 2.00 -14.01 0.61
CA GLU A 66 2.66 -13.76 1.89
C GLU A 66 2.98 -12.26 2.08
N LYS A 67 3.56 -11.63 1.07
CA LYS A 67 3.90 -10.21 1.12
C LYS A 67 2.66 -9.32 1.21
N GLN A 68 1.62 -9.65 0.48
CA GLN A 68 0.35 -8.93 0.58
C GLN A 68 -0.26 -9.03 1.98
N GLN A 69 -0.26 -10.22 2.56
CA GLN A 69 -0.78 -10.42 3.92
C GLN A 69 0.03 -9.65 4.95
N GLN A 70 1.34 -9.60 4.82
CA GLN A 70 2.20 -8.79 5.69
C GLN A 70 1.85 -7.31 5.58
N LEU A 71 1.61 -6.81 4.38
CA LEU A 71 1.22 -5.42 4.14
C LEU A 71 -0.13 -5.10 4.77
N THR A 72 -1.10 -5.99 4.64
CA THR A 72 -2.43 -5.85 5.24
C THR A 72 -2.36 -5.84 6.77
N LEU A 73 -1.61 -6.77 7.36
CA LEU A 73 -1.40 -6.81 8.81
C LEU A 73 -0.71 -5.55 9.33
N PHE A 74 0.23 -5.01 8.58
CA PHE A 74 0.91 -3.77 8.92
C PHE A 74 -0.07 -2.59 8.96
N ASN A 75 -0.92 -2.47 7.96
CA ASN A 75 -1.93 -1.43 7.90
C ASN A 75 -2.94 -1.54 9.07
N ASP A 76 -3.43 -2.73 9.35
CA ASP A 76 -4.35 -2.99 10.44
C ASP A 76 -3.73 -2.72 11.81
N LYS A 77 -2.45 -3.05 11.97
CA LYS A 77 -1.74 -2.88 13.24
C LYS A 77 -1.47 -1.42 13.58
N PHE A 78 -1.17 -0.58 12.60
CA PHE A 78 -0.65 0.77 12.87
C PHE A 78 -1.68 1.89 12.73
N LEU A 79 -2.81 1.64 12.08
CA LEU A 79 -3.88 2.64 11.96
C LEU A 79 -5.26 2.02 12.17
N SER A 80 -5.44 1.36 13.30
CA SER A 80 -6.77 0.94 13.74
C SER A 80 -7.61 2.15 14.14
N GLU A 81 -8.92 1.97 14.22
CA GLU A 81 -9.82 3.02 14.72
C GLU A 81 -9.43 3.50 16.12
N LYS A 82 -8.96 2.58 16.96
CA LYS A 82 -8.47 2.90 18.30
C LYS A 82 -7.25 3.81 18.25
N ASP A 83 -6.31 3.59 17.33
CA ASP A 83 -5.12 4.42 17.18
C ASP A 83 -5.49 5.85 16.77
N LEU A 84 -6.45 5.99 15.87
CA LEU A 84 -6.96 7.30 15.46
C LEU A 84 -7.70 7.99 16.61
N GLN A 85 -8.45 7.24 17.40
CA GLN A 85 -9.14 7.78 18.59
C GLN A 85 -8.16 8.23 19.66
N ASP A 86 -7.13 7.44 19.94
CA ASP A 86 -6.08 7.79 20.90
C ASP A 86 -5.32 9.05 20.46
N PHE A 87 -5.03 9.18 19.18
CA PHE A 87 -4.42 10.37 18.59
C PHE A 87 -5.33 11.59 18.76
N ALA A 88 -6.62 11.45 18.44
CA ALA A 88 -7.59 12.53 18.61
C ALA A 88 -7.71 12.96 20.07
N THR A 89 -7.74 12.03 21.00
CA THR A 89 -7.80 12.31 22.45
C THR A 89 -6.52 13.01 22.93
N LYS A 90 -5.35 12.52 22.51
CA LYS A 90 -4.06 13.06 22.89
C LYS A 90 -3.89 14.53 22.48
N PHE A 91 -4.37 14.90 21.31
CA PHE A 91 -4.27 16.24 20.76
C PHE A 91 -5.55 17.06 20.87
N ASN A 92 -6.57 16.56 21.59
CA ASN A 92 -7.87 17.20 21.77
C ASN A 92 -8.54 17.57 20.43
N LEU A 93 -8.56 16.63 19.50
CA LEU A 93 -9.16 16.77 18.18
C LEU A 93 -10.47 15.97 18.08
N GLU A 94 -11.34 16.38 17.16
CA GLU A 94 -12.47 15.55 16.79
C GLU A 94 -12.01 14.30 16.02
N LEU A 95 -12.47 13.13 16.44
CA LEU A 95 -12.15 11.85 15.79
C LEU A 95 -12.51 11.87 14.31
N ALA A 96 -13.65 12.45 13.94
CA ALA A 96 -14.08 12.56 12.56
C ALA A 96 -13.10 13.37 11.70
N ALA A 97 -12.50 14.45 12.24
CA ALA A 97 -11.50 15.24 11.55
C ALA A 97 -10.21 14.46 11.33
N VAL A 98 -9.75 13.71 12.33
CA VAL A 98 -8.56 12.86 12.23
C VAL A 98 -8.77 11.75 11.18
N LYS A 99 -9.91 11.08 11.19
CA LYS A 99 -10.25 10.06 10.20
C LYS A 99 -10.31 10.63 8.78
N ALA A 100 -10.91 11.79 8.59
CA ALA A 100 -11.03 12.43 7.28
C ALA A 100 -9.65 12.80 6.72
N VAL A 101 -8.76 13.35 7.53
CA VAL A 101 -7.39 13.69 7.12
C VAL A 101 -6.60 12.43 6.78
N ASN A 102 -6.66 11.40 7.62
CA ASN A 102 -5.99 10.13 7.38
C ASN A 102 -6.46 9.50 6.05
N GLU A 103 -7.76 9.51 5.78
CA GLU A 103 -8.33 8.97 4.55
C GLU A 103 -7.87 9.73 3.31
N ILE A 104 -7.85 11.06 3.37
CA ILE A 104 -7.40 11.91 2.25
C ILE A 104 -5.91 11.73 1.97
N GLU A 105 -5.07 11.77 3.01
CA GLU A 105 -3.61 11.74 2.88
C GLU A 105 -3.07 10.36 2.48
N SER A 106 -3.69 9.30 2.97
CA SER A 106 -3.17 7.93 2.84
C SER A 106 -4.05 7.01 2.00
N SER A 107 -5.20 7.48 1.52
CA SER A 107 -6.21 6.63 0.88
C SER A 107 -6.58 5.42 1.75
N GLY A 108 -6.72 5.64 3.07
CA GLY A 108 -6.99 4.60 4.06
C GLY A 108 -5.78 3.79 4.49
N LYS A 109 -4.60 4.06 3.93
CA LYS A 109 -3.33 3.41 4.28
C LYS A 109 -2.44 4.42 4.98
N GLY A 110 -2.26 4.30 6.28
CA GLY A 110 -1.50 5.26 7.08
C GLY A 110 0.01 5.15 6.95
N PHE A 111 0.53 4.10 6.32
CA PHE A 111 1.97 3.85 6.20
C PHE A 111 2.36 3.44 4.80
N LEU A 112 3.62 3.74 4.45
CA LEU A 112 4.26 3.19 3.27
C LEU A 112 4.65 1.73 3.50
N ILE A 113 4.99 1.01 2.43
CA ILE A 113 5.40 -0.39 2.49
C ILE A 113 6.61 -0.60 3.43
N ASP A 114 7.49 0.38 3.53
CA ASP A 114 8.67 0.35 4.41
C ASP A 114 8.37 0.67 5.88
N GLY A 115 7.11 0.85 6.24
CA GLY A 115 6.68 1.14 7.61
C GLY A 115 6.73 2.61 8.01
N ARG A 116 7.18 3.51 7.15
CA ARG A 116 7.18 4.94 7.43
C ARG A 116 5.78 5.54 7.34
N PRO A 117 5.40 6.42 8.27
CA PRO A 117 4.09 7.07 8.20
C PRO A 117 3.94 7.92 6.94
N ARG A 118 2.93 7.64 6.14
CA ARG A 118 2.67 8.37 4.91
C ARG A 118 2.36 9.85 5.14
N ILE A 119 1.66 10.15 6.22
CA ILE A 119 1.31 11.51 6.62
C ILE A 119 2.55 12.41 6.75
N LEU A 120 3.66 11.87 7.22
CA LEU A 120 4.90 12.64 7.38
C LEU A 120 5.51 13.09 6.04
N PHE A 121 5.28 12.34 4.97
CA PHE A 121 5.77 12.70 3.64
C PHE A 121 4.90 13.76 2.96
N GLU A 122 3.65 13.81 3.30
CA GLU A 122 2.69 14.75 2.74
C GLU A 122 2.26 15.80 3.78
N GLY A 123 3.19 16.19 4.63
CA GLY A 123 2.96 17.14 5.72
C GLY A 123 2.33 18.46 5.27
N HIS A 124 2.68 18.97 4.09
CA HIS A 124 2.07 20.19 3.55
C HIS A 124 0.58 20.03 3.22
N ILE A 125 0.15 18.85 2.78
CA ILE A 125 -1.26 18.53 2.54
C ILE A 125 -1.99 18.34 3.87
N PHE A 126 -1.38 17.64 4.80
CA PHE A 126 -1.88 17.47 6.17
C PHE A 126 -2.11 18.83 6.84
N TRP A 127 -1.13 19.72 6.76
CA TRP A 127 -1.20 21.08 7.27
C TRP A 127 -2.36 21.87 6.67
N LYS A 128 -2.50 21.81 5.33
CA LYS A 128 -3.58 22.46 4.60
C LYS A 128 -4.95 21.92 5.02
N GLN A 129 -5.09 20.61 5.17
CA GLN A 129 -6.35 19.97 5.57
C GLN A 129 -6.74 20.35 7.00
N LEU A 130 -5.80 20.40 7.93
CA LEU A 130 -6.06 20.88 9.28
C LEU A 130 -6.58 22.31 9.28
N LYS A 131 -5.97 23.19 8.50
CA LYS A 131 -6.36 24.57 8.36
C LYS A 131 -7.76 24.72 7.77
N ASN A 132 -8.09 23.93 6.74
CA ASN A 132 -9.41 23.92 6.12
C ASN A 132 -10.51 23.44 7.09
N LYS A 133 -10.16 22.62 8.07
CA LYS A 133 -11.08 22.13 9.10
C LYS A 133 -11.17 23.05 10.31
N GLY A 134 -10.53 24.23 10.27
CA GLY A 134 -10.55 25.19 11.38
C GLY A 134 -9.63 24.83 12.54
N LEU A 135 -8.70 23.88 12.35
CA LEU A 135 -7.72 23.48 13.35
C LEU A 135 -6.42 24.25 13.14
N ASP A 136 -5.72 24.56 14.23
CA ASP A 136 -4.41 25.22 14.16
C ASP A 136 -3.32 24.18 13.96
N PRO A 137 -2.67 24.15 12.77
CA PRO A 137 -1.61 23.18 12.50
C PRO A 137 -0.40 23.33 13.41
N ASN A 138 -0.15 24.51 13.95
CA ASN A 138 0.99 24.77 14.84
C ASN A 138 0.91 24.00 16.17
N GLN A 139 -0.28 23.54 16.55
CA GLN A 139 -0.48 22.71 17.73
C GLN A 139 0.07 21.30 17.57
N PHE A 140 0.37 20.87 16.34
CA PHE A 140 0.80 19.50 16.01
C PHE A 140 2.24 19.42 15.52
N VAL A 141 2.94 20.54 15.45
CA VAL A 141 4.34 20.62 15.07
C VAL A 141 5.18 20.76 16.35
N THR A 142 5.98 19.76 16.58
CA THR A 142 6.94 19.79 17.69
C THR A 142 8.28 20.36 17.23
#